data_c0ebdfc342df2977dc31b9ab2dc952f4
#
_entry.id   c0ebdfc342df2977dc31b9ab2dc952f4
#
_cell.length_a   1.000
_cell.length_b   1.000
_cell.length_c   1.000
_cell.angle_alpha   90.00
_cell.angle_beta   90.00
_cell.angle_gamma   90.00
#
_symmetry.space_group_name_H-M   'P 1'
#
loop_
_entity.id
_entity.type
_entity.pdbx_description
1 polymer ?
#
loop_
_entity_poly.entity_id
_entity_poly.type
_entity_poly.pdbx_seq_one_letter_code
_entity_poly.pdbx_strand_id
1 'polypeptide(L)'
;MNMTSFFRFEEELYSVGAGKDGIIIDVRENGGGSTTDHLLTILTQPRHAITVPRGGGRGYPQDRKVYASWHKPIVVLCNQNSYSNAEIFSHAIKHLKRGKVVGVPTAGGVISTGGRSIMDMGYLRMPFRGWYLMGTGEDMELNGAVPHYILWPKPGELPAGRDTQLRKAISVLKKEVKKYNNRPQPELKNATSKLKEKK
;
A
#
# COMPACT_ATOMS: atom_id res chain seq x y z
N MET A 1 6.08 -9.06 8.56
CA MET A 1 6.46 -7.65 8.24
C MET A 1 7.50 -7.19 9.25
N ASN A 2 8.77 -7.15 8.87
CA ASN A 2 9.92 -6.69 9.66
C ASN A 2 10.82 -5.80 8.81
N MET A 3 11.86 -5.19 9.41
CA MET A 3 12.73 -4.25 8.69
C MET A 3 13.49 -4.91 7.52
N THR A 4 13.88 -6.16 7.63
CA THR A 4 14.53 -6.89 6.52
C THR A 4 13.59 -7.00 5.30
N SER A 5 12.33 -7.36 5.53
CA SER A 5 11.34 -7.43 4.44
C SER A 5 10.99 -6.04 3.90
N PHE A 6 11.05 -5.00 4.73
CA PHE A 6 10.87 -3.62 4.29
C PHE A 6 12.00 -3.15 3.37
N PHE A 7 13.26 -3.35 3.74
CA PHE A 7 14.40 -2.99 2.89
C PHE A 7 14.40 -3.75 1.56
N ARG A 8 14.02 -5.04 1.59
CA ARG A 8 13.85 -5.80 0.36
C ARG A 8 12.72 -5.23 -0.53
N PHE A 9 11.60 -4.82 0.07
CA PHE A 9 10.54 -4.15 -0.67
C PHE A 9 11.04 -2.85 -1.31
N GLU A 10 11.83 -2.06 -0.60
CA GLU A 10 12.45 -0.84 -1.12
C GLU A 10 13.35 -1.13 -2.33
N GLU A 11 14.23 -2.11 -2.21
CA GLU A 11 15.11 -2.57 -3.30
C GLU A 11 14.31 -3.04 -4.52
N GLU A 12 13.32 -3.91 -4.31
CA GLU A 12 12.47 -4.44 -5.38
C GLU A 12 11.63 -3.35 -6.06
N LEU A 13 11.25 -2.30 -5.34
CA LEU A 13 10.51 -1.18 -5.89
C LEU A 13 11.31 -0.45 -6.98
N TYR A 14 12.63 -0.38 -6.85
CA TYR A 14 13.51 0.29 -7.80
C TYR A 14 14.22 -0.65 -8.79
N SER A 15 14.25 -1.94 -8.52
CA SER A 15 14.76 -2.95 -9.43
C SER A 15 13.63 -3.56 -10.27
N VAL A 16 12.82 -4.42 -9.67
CA VAL A 16 11.71 -5.10 -10.35
C VAL A 16 10.59 -4.13 -10.76
N GLY A 17 10.31 -3.13 -9.92
CA GLY A 17 9.31 -2.08 -10.15
C GLY A 17 9.74 -1.01 -11.15
N ALA A 18 11.02 -0.93 -11.48
CA ALA A 18 11.53 0.06 -12.42
C ALA A 18 10.82 -0.04 -13.78
N GLY A 19 10.35 1.09 -14.29
CA GLY A 19 9.63 1.15 -15.57
C GLY A 19 8.20 0.57 -15.55
N LYS A 20 7.74 -0.04 -14.47
CA LYS A 20 6.37 -0.56 -14.37
C LYS A 20 5.35 0.56 -14.12
N ASP A 21 4.11 0.36 -14.58
CA ASP A 21 3.03 1.34 -14.47
C ASP A 21 2.18 1.19 -13.21
N GLY A 22 2.31 0.08 -12.51
CA GLY A 22 1.61 -0.21 -11.26
C GLY A 22 2.15 -1.47 -10.60
N ILE A 23 1.82 -1.65 -9.31
CA ILE A 23 2.23 -2.82 -8.53
C ILE A 23 1.05 -3.45 -7.80
N ILE A 24 1.14 -4.75 -7.58
CA ILE A 24 0.27 -5.50 -6.67
C ILE A 24 1.12 -5.83 -5.44
N ILE A 25 0.62 -5.50 -4.27
CA ILE A 25 1.24 -5.83 -2.99
C ILE A 25 0.40 -6.93 -2.36
N ASP A 26 0.97 -8.12 -2.25
CA ASP A 26 0.27 -9.28 -1.70
C ASP A 26 0.61 -9.46 -0.22
N VAL A 27 -0.40 -9.25 0.64
CA VAL A 27 -0.30 -9.48 2.09
C VAL A 27 -1.16 -10.65 2.54
N ARG A 28 -1.59 -11.50 1.62
CA ARG A 28 -2.24 -12.77 1.98
C ARG A 28 -1.24 -13.66 2.73
N GLU A 29 -1.73 -14.41 3.70
CA GLU A 29 -0.91 -15.28 4.57
C GLU A 29 0.17 -14.52 5.35
N ASN A 30 0.07 -13.19 5.47
CA ASN A 30 1.05 -12.39 6.19
C ASN A 30 0.63 -12.20 7.65
N GLY A 31 1.39 -12.76 8.57
CA GLY A 31 1.11 -12.71 10.02
C GLY A 31 1.36 -11.35 10.70
N GLY A 32 1.63 -10.29 9.94
CA GLY A 32 1.84 -8.95 10.49
C GLY A 32 3.29 -8.65 10.88
N GLY A 33 3.46 -7.73 11.80
CA GLY A 33 4.75 -7.20 12.24
C GLY A 33 4.67 -5.71 12.60
N SER A 34 5.59 -4.88 12.07
CA SER A 34 5.72 -3.47 12.49
C SER A 34 6.10 -2.49 11.37
N THR A 35 5.85 -2.81 10.10
CA THR A 35 6.36 -1.99 8.97
C THR A 35 5.31 -1.22 8.20
N THR A 36 4.05 -1.21 8.64
CA THR A 36 2.98 -0.48 7.93
C THR A 36 3.32 0.99 7.74
N ASP A 37 3.76 1.69 8.79
CA ASP A 37 4.04 3.12 8.70
C ASP A 37 5.21 3.43 7.77
N HIS A 38 6.23 2.57 7.74
CA HIS A 38 7.33 2.66 6.77
C HIS A 38 6.83 2.50 5.33
N LEU A 39 5.98 1.50 5.06
CA LEU A 39 5.38 1.30 3.75
C LEU A 39 4.48 2.48 3.35
N LEU A 40 3.69 3.00 4.27
CA LEU A 40 2.84 4.16 4.02
C LEU A 40 3.66 5.40 3.69
N THR A 41 4.79 5.61 4.36
CA THR A 41 5.71 6.71 4.05
C THR A 41 6.16 6.67 2.58
N ILE A 42 6.51 5.48 2.04
CA ILE A 42 6.86 5.32 0.63
C ILE A 42 5.67 5.55 -0.30
N LEU A 43 4.51 5.01 0.08
CA LEU A 43 3.36 4.91 -0.82
C LEU A 43 2.47 6.15 -0.82
N THR A 44 2.52 7.00 0.21
CA THR A 44 1.61 8.14 0.39
C THR A 44 2.29 9.51 0.38
N GLN A 45 3.56 9.59 0.04
CA GLN A 45 4.26 10.88 -0.03
C GLN A 45 3.49 11.89 -0.90
N PRO A 46 3.20 13.10 -0.37
CA PRO A 46 2.45 14.10 -1.11
C PRO A 46 3.29 14.67 -2.27
N ARG A 47 2.65 14.83 -3.42
CA ARG A 47 3.23 15.50 -4.57
C ARG A 47 2.76 16.95 -4.58
N HIS A 48 3.67 17.88 -4.51
CA HIS A 48 3.37 19.32 -4.45
C HIS A 48 3.94 20.12 -5.63
N ALA A 49 4.85 19.54 -6.41
CA ALA A 49 5.51 20.20 -7.52
C ALA A 49 5.90 19.24 -8.63
N ILE A 50 6.19 19.79 -9.80
CA ILE A 50 6.80 19.10 -10.93
C ILE A 50 8.15 19.75 -11.17
N THR A 51 9.24 18.99 -11.14
CA THR A 51 10.55 19.45 -11.57
C THR A 51 10.76 19.18 -13.06
N VAL A 52 11.50 20.03 -13.71
CA VAL A 52 11.89 19.85 -15.12
C VAL A 52 13.40 20.04 -15.21
N PRO A 53 14.17 19.00 -15.43
CA PRO A 53 15.60 19.11 -15.63
C PRO A 53 15.92 19.86 -16.94
N ARG A 54 17.12 20.41 -17.08
CA ARG A 54 17.52 21.23 -18.22
C ARG A 54 17.40 20.51 -19.57
N GLY A 55 17.50 19.20 -19.60
CA GLY A 55 17.34 18.37 -20.81
C GLY A 55 15.88 18.11 -21.21
N GLY A 56 14.90 18.67 -20.50
CA GLY A 56 13.47 18.43 -20.72
C GLY A 56 12.92 17.23 -19.97
N GLY A 57 11.64 16.92 -20.18
CA GLY A 57 10.92 15.89 -19.45
C GLY A 57 10.41 16.35 -18.08
N ARG A 58 9.46 15.61 -17.51
CA ARG A 58 8.90 15.86 -16.19
C ARG A 58 9.60 14.97 -15.18
N GLY A 59 10.30 15.58 -14.21
CA GLY A 59 11.13 14.87 -13.29
C GLY A 59 10.48 14.58 -11.94
N TYR A 60 10.08 15.61 -11.22
CA TYR A 60 9.54 15.39 -9.88
C TYR A 60 8.16 14.70 -9.89
N PRO A 61 7.94 13.71 -9.03
CA PRO A 61 8.85 13.20 -8.01
C PRO A 61 9.85 12.15 -8.56
N GLN A 62 9.90 11.92 -9.86
CA GLN A 62 10.63 10.82 -10.48
C GLN A 62 12.15 11.01 -10.45
N ASP A 63 12.63 12.23 -10.58
CA ASP A 63 14.08 12.55 -10.59
C ASP A 63 14.63 12.91 -9.20
N ARG A 64 13.76 13.33 -8.29
CA ARG A 64 14.15 13.76 -6.95
C ARG A 64 13.93 12.64 -5.94
N LYS A 65 14.83 11.67 -5.95
CA LYS A 65 14.75 10.44 -5.12
C LYS A 65 15.60 10.59 -3.85
N VAL A 66 15.21 11.49 -2.96
CA VAL A 66 15.85 11.58 -1.64
C VAL A 66 15.43 10.41 -0.75
N TYR A 67 14.17 10.00 -0.87
CA TYR A 67 13.59 8.85 -0.17
C TYR A 67 12.86 7.95 -1.16
N ALA A 68 12.73 6.67 -0.80
CA ALA A 68 11.91 5.76 -1.58
C ALA A 68 10.47 6.27 -1.69
N SER A 69 9.91 6.24 -2.89
CA SER A 69 8.52 6.66 -3.13
C SER A 69 7.92 5.97 -4.34
N TRP A 70 6.62 5.68 -4.24
CA TRP A 70 5.86 5.11 -5.35
C TRP A 70 4.53 5.83 -5.52
N HIS A 71 4.38 6.54 -6.63
CA HIS A 71 3.21 7.37 -6.91
C HIS A 71 2.24 6.77 -7.93
N LYS A 72 2.65 5.71 -8.63
CA LYS A 72 1.83 5.01 -9.60
C LYS A 72 0.77 4.13 -8.90
N PRO A 73 -0.24 3.64 -9.61
CA PRO A 73 -1.30 2.82 -9.04
C PRO A 73 -0.79 1.58 -8.28
N ILE A 74 -1.49 1.25 -7.22
CA ILE A 74 -1.29 0.03 -6.44
C ILE A 74 -2.61 -0.69 -6.22
N VAL A 75 -2.54 -2.00 -6.10
CA VAL A 75 -3.61 -2.86 -5.58
C VAL A 75 -3.03 -3.73 -4.47
N VAL A 76 -3.77 -3.89 -3.39
CA VAL A 76 -3.39 -4.78 -2.28
C VAL A 76 -4.25 -6.03 -2.33
N LEU A 77 -3.63 -7.19 -2.18
CA LEU A 77 -4.31 -8.46 -1.95
C LEU A 77 -4.25 -8.79 -0.46
N CYS A 78 -5.39 -9.14 0.12
CA CYS A 78 -5.49 -9.63 1.50
C CYS A 78 -6.44 -10.82 1.60
N ASN A 79 -6.31 -11.60 2.66
CA ASN A 79 -7.22 -12.70 2.96
C ASN A 79 -7.44 -12.86 4.47
N GLN A 80 -8.22 -13.88 4.85
CA GLN A 80 -8.56 -14.17 6.25
C GLN A 80 -7.34 -14.51 7.12
N ASN A 81 -6.19 -14.79 6.52
CA ASN A 81 -4.92 -15.05 7.21
C ASN A 81 -3.97 -13.83 7.18
N SER A 82 -4.39 -12.73 6.56
CA SER A 82 -3.74 -11.44 6.76
C SER A 82 -4.03 -10.98 8.18
N TYR A 83 -3.00 -10.83 9.02
CA TYR A 83 -3.14 -10.64 10.45
C TYR A 83 -2.37 -9.40 10.94
N SER A 84 -2.89 -8.73 11.97
CA SER A 84 -2.19 -7.66 12.69
C SER A 84 -1.74 -6.52 11.75
N ASN A 85 -0.45 -6.25 11.64
CA ASN A 85 0.10 -5.16 10.83
C ASN A 85 -0.26 -5.27 9.33
N ALA A 86 -0.51 -6.47 8.80
CA ALA A 86 -0.99 -6.66 7.43
C ALA A 86 -2.46 -6.20 7.25
N GLU A 87 -3.29 -6.33 8.29
CA GLU A 87 -4.65 -5.81 8.31
C GLU A 87 -4.66 -4.28 8.39
N ILE A 88 -3.84 -3.72 9.28
CA ILE A 88 -3.65 -2.28 9.44
C ILE A 88 -3.19 -1.67 8.12
N PHE A 89 -2.25 -2.30 7.43
CA PHE A 89 -1.80 -1.87 6.11
C PHE A 89 -2.93 -1.88 5.08
N SER A 90 -3.67 -2.98 4.98
CA SER A 90 -4.78 -3.13 4.03
C SER A 90 -5.88 -2.09 4.29
N HIS A 91 -6.23 -1.87 5.56
CA HIS A 91 -7.17 -0.83 5.97
C HIS A 91 -6.65 0.56 5.60
N ALA A 92 -5.41 0.89 5.94
CA ALA A 92 -4.81 2.20 5.68
C ALA A 92 -4.80 2.54 4.18
N ILE A 93 -4.43 1.60 3.32
CA ILE A 93 -4.45 1.79 1.85
C ILE A 93 -5.86 2.13 1.35
N LYS A 94 -6.88 1.47 1.91
CA LYS A 94 -8.29 1.74 1.57
C LYS A 94 -8.74 3.10 2.10
N HIS A 95 -8.52 3.38 3.37
CA HIS A 95 -8.94 4.60 4.06
C HIS A 95 -8.29 5.86 3.45
N LEU A 96 -7.00 5.81 3.20
CA LEU A 96 -6.24 6.88 2.55
C LEU A 96 -6.51 7.00 1.04
N LYS A 97 -7.38 6.17 0.49
CA LYS A 97 -7.71 6.12 -0.95
C LYS A 97 -6.46 5.96 -1.83
N ARG A 98 -5.40 5.35 -1.27
CA ARG A 98 -4.12 5.19 -1.96
C ARG A 98 -4.18 4.13 -3.06
N GLY A 99 -5.00 3.13 -2.89
CA GLY A 99 -5.19 2.03 -3.84
C GLY A 99 -6.45 1.23 -3.59
N LYS A 100 -6.68 0.22 -4.41
CA LYS A 100 -7.77 -0.72 -4.23
C LYS A 100 -7.29 -1.95 -3.47
N VAL A 101 -8.19 -2.52 -2.67
CA VAL A 101 -7.95 -3.76 -1.92
C VAL A 101 -8.87 -4.84 -2.47
N VAL A 102 -8.31 -6.00 -2.76
CA VAL A 102 -9.00 -7.17 -3.34
C VAL A 102 -8.72 -8.38 -2.44
N GLY A 103 -9.70 -9.23 -2.25
CA GLY A 103 -9.54 -10.46 -1.46
C GLY A 103 -10.75 -10.74 -0.60
N VAL A 104 -10.56 -11.12 0.63
CA VAL A 104 -11.62 -11.32 1.62
C VAL A 104 -11.30 -10.55 2.90
N PRO A 105 -12.27 -10.33 3.80
CA PRO A 105 -12.01 -9.69 5.09
C PRO A 105 -10.86 -10.39 5.83
N THR A 106 -10.05 -9.60 6.50
CA THR A 106 -8.86 -10.08 7.22
C THR A 106 -9.21 -10.66 8.59
N ALA A 107 -8.22 -11.19 9.30
CA ALA A 107 -8.41 -11.97 10.53
C ALA A 107 -9.14 -11.22 11.65
N GLY A 108 -8.91 -9.90 11.78
CA GLY A 108 -9.48 -9.12 12.90
C GLY A 108 -8.71 -9.27 14.21
N GLY A 109 -7.40 -9.40 14.13
CA GLY A 109 -6.53 -9.50 15.30
C GLY A 109 -5.43 -8.45 15.29
N VAL A 110 -5.75 -7.21 15.65
CA VAL A 110 -4.88 -6.03 15.49
C VAL A 110 -4.35 -5.46 16.82
N ILE A 111 -4.87 -5.89 17.96
CA ILE A 111 -4.38 -5.41 19.26
C ILE A 111 -2.87 -5.61 19.37
N SER A 112 -2.16 -4.52 19.62
CA SER A 112 -0.72 -4.59 19.87
C SER A 112 -0.47 -5.30 21.21
N THR A 113 0.41 -6.28 21.20
CA THR A 113 0.73 -7.07 22.40
C THR A 113 2.20 -6.97 22.75
N GLY A 114 2.48 -6.84 24.03
CA GLY A 114 3.78 -7.07 24.63
C GLY A 114 3.79 -8.38 25.40
N GLY A 115 4.88 -8.67 26.13
CA GLY A 115 4.88 -9.82 26.99
C GLY A 115 6.09 -9.89 27.92
N ARG A 116 6.01 -10.80 28.85
CA ARG A 116 7.07 -11.07 29.84
C ARG A 116 7.28 -12.58 30.00
N SER A 117 8.50 -12.97 30.13
CA SER A 117 8.83 -14.32 30.58
C SER A 117 8.43 -14.48 32.02
N ILE A 118 7.82 -15.61 32.35
CA ILE A 118 7.46 -16.03 33.70
C ILE A 118 8.44 -17.12 34.09
N MET A 119 9.50 -16.74 34.80
CA MET A 119 10.62 -17.63 35.13
C MET A 119 11.04 -18.40 33.85
N ASP A 120 11.48 -19.63 33.98
CA ASP A 120 11.79 -20.50 32.83
C ASP A 120 10.58 -21.35 32.38
N MET A 121 9.37 -21.03 32.85
CA MET A 121 8.17 -21.84 32.64
C MET A 121 7.34 -21.40 31.43
N GLY A 122 7.47 -20.12 30.96
CA GLY A 122 6.66 -19.66 29.86
C GLY A 122 6.73 -18.17 29.60
N TYR A 123 5.89 -17.73 28.64
CA TYR A 123 5.81 -16.35 28.22
C TYR A 123 4.37 -15.87 28.28
N LEU A 124 4.12 -14.83 29.08
CA LEU A 124 2.82 -14.18 29.18
C LEU A 124 2.71 -13.06 28.16
N ARG A 125 1.76 -13.19 27.25
CA ARG A 125 1.45 -12.17 26.26
C ARG A 125 0.29 -11.30 26.74
N MET A 126 0.46 -9.98 26.72
CA MET A 126 -0.51 -9.00 27.23
C MET A 126 -0.84 -7.96 26.17
N PRO A 127 -2.13 -7.63 25.97
CA PRO A 127 -2.54 -6.51 25.11
C PRO A 127 -2.18 -5.17 25.78
N PHE A 128 -1.77 -4.18 24.99
CA PHE A 128 -1.47 -2.83 25.49
C PHE A 128 -1.94 -1.69 24.61
N ARG A 129 -2.37 -1.95 23.36
CA ARG A 129 -2.84 -0.89 22.45
C ARG A 129 -3.92 -1.41 21.51
N GLY A 130 -5.10 -0.80 21.52
CA GLY A 130 -6.14 -0.98 20.52
C GLY A 130 -5.93 -0.11 19.29
N TRP A 131 -6.59 -0.45 18.20
CA TRP A 131 -6.57 0.29 16.93
C TRP A 131 -7.99 0.66 16.53
N TYR A 132 -8.29 1.95 16.48
CA TYR A 132 -9.62 2.46 16.20
C TYR A 132 -9.66 3.20 14.86
N LEU A 133 -10.72 2.98 14.09
CA LEU A 133 -10.91 3.59 12.79
C LEU A 133 -11.20 5.09 12.92
N MET A 134 -10.41 5.94 12.26
CA MET A 134 -10.57 7.40 12.32
C MET A 134 -11.97 7.87 11.89
N GLY A 135 -12.62 7.18 10.94
CA GLY A 135 -13.91 7.61 10.38
C GLY A 135 -15.12 7.24 11.23
N THR A 136 -15.07 6.13 11.97
CA THR A 136 -16.22 5.56 12.69
C THR A 136 -15.98 5.43 14.18
N GLY A 137 -14.73 5.45 14.64
CA GLY A 137 -14.38 5.14 16.03
C GLY A 137 -14.47 3.65 16.39
N GLU A 138 -14.75 2.78 15.41
CA GLU A 138 -14.85 1.34 15.64
C GLU A 138 -13.47 0.72 15.91
N ASP A 139 -13.43 -0.24 16.83
CA ASP A 139 -12.25 -1.05 17.06
C ASP A 139 -12.03 -2.00 15.88
N MET A 140 -10.80 -2.09 15.41
CA MET A 140 -10.43 -3.05 14.36
C MET A 140 -10.32 -4.48 14.90
N GLU A 141 -10.20 -4.67 16.21
CA GLU A 141 -10.22 -6.01 16.80
C GLU A 141 -11.58 -6.66 16.54
N LEU A 142 -11.57 -7.89 16.10
CA LEU A 142 -12.71 -8.68 15.61
C LEU A 142 -13.37 -8.17 14.33
N ASN A 143 -13.00 -7.00 13.83
CA ASN A 143 -13.61 -6.39 12.63
C ASN A 143 -12.72 -6.49 11.38
N GLY A 144 -11.41 -6.48 11.55
CA GLY A 144 -10.45 -6.62 10.46
C GLY A 144 -10.56 -5.56 9.35
N ALA A 145 -9.79 -5.73 8.30
CA ALA A 145 -9.88 -4.89 7.11
C ALA A 145 -10.81 -5.52 6.07
N VAL A 146 -11.80 -4.74 5.59
CA VAL A 146 -12.74 -5.19 4.56
C VAL A 146 -12.30 -4.69 3.18
N PRO A 147 -12.02 -5.57 2.19
CA PRO A 147 -11.61 -5.18 0.84
C PRO A 147 -12.68 -4.37 0.09
N HIS A 148 -12.27 -3.67 -0.98
CA HIS A 148 -13.20 -3.08 -1.95
C HIS A 148 -13.90 -4.15 -2.80
N TYR A 149 -13.18 -5.24 -3.12
CA TYR A 149 -13.67 -6.33 -3.93
C TYR A 149 -13.52 -7.62 -3.15
N ILE A 150 -14.64 -8.10 -2.60
CA ILE A 150 -14.66 -9.35 -1.84
C ILE A 150 -14.81 -10.51 -2.83
N LEU A 151 -13.85 -11.43 -2.80
CA LEU A 151 -13.81 -12.59 -3.67
C LEU A 151 -13.19 -13.78 -2.95
N TRP A 152 -14.02 -14.74 -2.58
CA TRP A 152 -13.58 -16.00 -1.99
C TRP A 152 -13.04 -16.94 -3.06
N PRO A 153 -11.83 -17.51 -2.88
CA PRO A 153 -11.34 -18.54 -3.77
C PRO A 153 -12.19 -19.80 -3.62
N LYS A 154 -12.40 -20.52 -4.72
CA LYS A 154 -13.05 -21.83 -4.65
C LYS A 154 -12.07 -22.88 -4.11
N PRO A 155 -12.57 -23.88 -3.38
CA PRO A 155 -11.73 -24.99 -2.94
C PRO A 155 -10.94 -25.59 -4.11
N GLY A 156 -9.64 -25.81 -3.90
CA GLY A 156 -8.75 -26.40 -4.91
C GLY A 156 -8.25 -25.45 -6.02
N GLU A 157 -8.65 -24.18 -6.04
CA GLU A 157 -8.19 -23.24 -7.08
C GLU A 157 -6.67 -23.02 -7.04
N LEU A 158 -6.13 -22.67 -5.87
CA LEU A 158 -4.70 -22.37 -5.72
C LEU A 158 -3.81 -23.57 -6.00
N PRO A 159 -4.07 -24.78 -5.48
CA PRO A 159 -3.32 -25.98 -5.86
C PRO A 159 -3.39 -26.30 -7.35
N ALA A 160 -4.47 -25.92 -8.02
CA ALA A 160 -4.63 -26.08 -9.47
C ALA A 160 -4.00 -24.94 -10.29
N GLY A 161 -3.19 -24.08 -9.67
CA GLY A 161 -2.54 -22.92 -10.33
C GLY A 161 -3.50 -21.81 -10.76
N ARG A 162 -4.71 -21.79 -10.24
CA ARG A 162 -5.72 -20.76 -10.53
C ARG A 162 -5.87 -19.83 -9.34
N ASP A 163 -5.47 -18.59 -9.49
CA ASP A 163 -5.64 -17.53 -8.49
C ASP A 163 -6.63 -16.48 -9.00
N THR A 164 -7.89 -16.65 -8.62
CA THR A 164 -8.97 -15.73 -9.03
C THR A 164 -8.85 -14.38 -8.38
N GLN A 165 -8.33 -14.28 -7.15
CA GLN A 165 -8.07 -13.03 -6.47
C GLN A 165 -6.97 -12.24 -7.19
N LEU A 166 -5.86 -12.87 -7.55
CA LEU A 166 -4.78 -12.23 -8.31
C LEU A 166 -5.27 -11.78 -9.69
N ARG A 167 -6.03 -12.61 -10.40
CA ARG A 167 -6.62 -12.21 -11.69
C ARG A 167 -7.52 -10.98 -11.55
N LYS A 168 -8.31 -10.92 -10.49
CA LYS A 168 -9.14 -9.75 -10.17
C LYS A 168 -8.27 -8.53 -9.89
N ALA A 169 -7.24 -8.66 -9.06
CA ALA A 169 -6.30 -7.58 -8.74
C ALA A 169 -5.61 -7.03 -9.99
N ILE A 170 -5.16 -7.89 -10.90
CA ILE A 170 -4.60 -7.49 -12.21
C ILE A 170 -5.61 -6.69 -13.03
N SER A 171 -6.87 -7.17 -13.12
CA SER A 171 -7.92 -6.47 -13.85
C SER A 171 -8.21 -5.08 -13.27
N VAL A 172 -8.25 -4.97 -11.93
CA VAL A 172 -8.44 -3.70 -11.22
C VAL A 172 -7.23 -2.78 -11.45
N LEU A 173 -6.01 -3.29 -11.30
CA LEU A 173 -4.79 -2.51 -11.50
C LEU A 173 -4.71 -1.94 -12.92
N LYS A 174 -5.02 -2.74 -13.95
CA LYS A 174 -5.05 -2.26 -15.35
C LYS A 174 -6.01 -1.08 -15.55
N LYS A 175 -7.19 -1.11 -14.90
CA LYS A 175 -8.15 0.01 -14.93
C LYS A 175 -7.60 1.26 -14.24
N GLU A 176 -6.99 1.10 -13.07
CA GLU A 176 -6.39 2.20 -12.32
C GLU A 176 -5.19 2.81 -13.07
N VAL A 177 -4.37 1.98 -13.73
CA VAL A 177 -3.27 2.45 -14.60
C VAL A 177 -3.81 3.26 -15.78
N LYS A 178 -4.82 2.77 -16.47
CA LYS A 178 -5.46 3.53 -17.57
C LYS A 178 -5.98 4.89 -17.08
N LYS A 179 -6.67 4.92 -15.94
CA LYS A 179 -7.16 6.17 -15.33
C LYS A 179 -6.00 7.09 -14.94
N TYR A 180 -4.95 6.55 -14.35
CA TYR A 180 -3.77 7.32 -13.95
C TYR A 180 -3.05 7.95 -15.14
N ASN A 181 -2.89 7.23 -16.24
CA ASN A 181 -2.22 7.73 -17.46
C ASN A 181 -3.06 8.78 -18.19
N ASN A 182 -4.39 8.66 -18.14
CA ASN A 182 -5.31 9.61 -18.76
C ASN A 182 -5.63 10.84 -17.89
N ARG A 183 -5.02 10.96 -16.70
CA ARG A 183 -5.29 12.12 -15.83
C ARG A 183 -4.80 13.41 -16.46
N PRO A 184 -5.54 14.53 -16.27
CA PRO A 184 -5.09 15.83 -16.73
C PRO A 184 -3.69 16.17 -16.18
N GLN A 185 -2.84 16.71 -17.00
CA GLN A 185 -1.52 17.20 -16.61
C GLN A 185 -1.53 18.72 -16.67
N PRO A 186 -0.98 19.43 -15.67
CA PRO A 186 -0.92 20.87 -15.70
C PRO A 186 -0.04 21.35 -16.87
N GLU A 187 -0.46 22.41 -17.53
CA GLU A 187 0.39 23.12 -18.47
C GLU A 187 1.53 23.81 -17.69
N LEU A 188 2.75 23.60 -18.14
CA LEU A 188 3.92 24.22 -17.51
C LEU A 188 4.13 25.62 -18.09
N LYS A 189 3.88 26.65 -17.29
CA LYS A 189 4.06 28.05 -17.66
C LYS A 189 5.42 28.55 -17.21
N ASN A 190 6.27 28.93 -18.14
CA ASN A 190 7.58 29.50 -17.84
C ASN A 190 7.46 30.92 -17.26
N ALA A 191 8.40 31.33 -16.42
CA ALA A 191 8.42 32.66 -15.84
C ALA A 191 8.41 33.76 -16.90
N THR A 192 9.08 33.54 -18.04
CA THR A 192 9.13 34.48 -19.19
C THR A 192 7.80 34.63 -19.91
N SER A 193 6.84 33.71 -19.81
CA SER A 193 5.51 33.87 -20.40
C SER A 193 4.70 34.97 -19.73
N LYS A 194 4.91 35.22 -18.43
CA LYS A 194 4.26 36.29 -17.65
C LYS A 194 4.76 37.68 -18.02
N LEU A 195 5.95 37.79 -18.60
CA LEU A 195 6.50 39.08 -19.07
C LEU A 195 5.87 39.56 -20.37
N LYS A 196 5.34 38.63 -21.18
CA LYS A 196 4.64 38.93 -22.44
C LYS A 196 3.21 39.40 -22.23
N GLU A 197 2.56 38.98 -21.13
CA GLU A 197 1.18 39.39 -20.78
C GLU A 197 1.12 40.80 -20.15
N LYS A 198 2.27 41.37 -19.75
CA LYS A 198 2.37 42.71 -19.12
C LYS A 198 2.81 43.80 -20.08
N LYS A 199 3.00 43.53 -21.38
CA LYS A 199 3.24 44.49 -22.44
C LYS A 199 1.99 44.62 -23.30
#